data_8fd3141085ffbd2e78df3b18311a9dd9
#
_entry.id   8fd3141085ffbd2e78df3b18311a9dd9
#
_cell.length_a   1.000
_cell.length_b   1.000
_cell.length_c   1.000
_cell.angle_alpha   90.00
_cell.angle_beta   90.00
_cell.angle_gamma   90.00
#
_symmetry.space_group_name_H-M   'P 1'
#
loop_
_entity.id
_entity.type
_entity.pdbx_description
1 polymer ?
#
loop_
_entity_poly.entity_id
_entity_poly.type
_entity_poly.pdbx_seq_one_letter_code
_entity_poly.pdbx_strand_id
1 'polypeptide(L)'
;LSLHDALPISALVDAVVPAPDLALRRRALELALAESARLGLTGVHDAGVSLDTLRLMQSLADAGRLPIRVYAMADGDAAALDWLCASGLYTHPGGRLQMRAVKLYMDGALGSRGAALIEDYSDDAGNRGLLVTSQAQVEAAIAKAVRCNVQANTHAIGDRGNRIVLDAYERLLPEDDRAARRFRIEHAQIVAPEDLPRFAQLGVIASMQPIHATSDMPWAGARVGADRLRGAYAWQVLLGSGA
;
A
#
# COMPACT_ATOMS: atom_id res chain seq x y z
N LEU A 1 -13.78 -10.98 15.37
CA LEU A 1 -12.40 -10.78 15.83
C LEU A 1 -11.93 -9.45 15.29
N SER A 2 -11.59 -8.49 16.15
CA SER A 2 -11.00 -7.23 15.74
C SER A 2 -9.54 -7.47 15.31
N LEU A 3 -8.97 -6.56 14.51
CA LEU A 3 -7.54 -6.62 14.19
C LEU A 3 -6.66 -6.60 15.47
N HIS A 4 -7.15 -5.97 16.54
CA HIS A 4 -6.53 -5.98 17.87
C HIS A 4 -6.47 -7.40 18.46
N ASP A 5 -7.49 -8.22 18.19
CA ASP A 5 -7.54 -9.61 18.66
C ASP A 5 -6.71 -10.54 17.73
N ALA A 6 -6.55 -10.18 16.47
CA ALA A 6 -5.81 -10.98 15.49
C ALA A 6 -4.29 -10.83 15.61
N LEU A 7 -3.78 -9.64 15.97
CA LEU A 7 -2.33 -9.40 16.11
C LEU A 7 -1.66 -10.32 17.15
N PRO A 8 -2.20 -10.52 18.36
CA PRO A 8 -1.65 -11.47 19.32
C PRO A 8 -1.72 -12.92 18.84
N ILE A 9 -2.80 -13.28 18.12
CA ILE A 9 -2.98 -14.64 17.57
C ILE A 9 -1.98 -14.88 16.44
N SER A 10 -1.77 -13.91 15.55
CA SER A 10 -0.76 -14.01 14.49
C SER A 10 0.63 -14.22 15.07
N ALA A 11 1.02 -13.45 16.08
CA ALA A 11 2.31 -13.61 16.73
C ALA A 11 2.50 -15.02 17.35
N LEU A 12 1.43 -15.59 17.93
CA LEU A 12 1.47 -16.96 18.48
C LEU A 12 1.59 -18.01 17.39
N VAL A 13 0.91 -17.81 16.25
CA VAL A 13 1.01 -18.71 15.08
C VAL A 13 2.39 -18.60 14.44
N ASP A 14 2.89 -17.39 14.24
CA ASP A 14 4.21 -17.13 13.65
C ASP A 14 5.36 -17.72 14.48
N ALA A 15 5.17 -17.79 15.81
CA ALA A 15 6.15 -18.40 16.72
C ALA A 15 6.30 -19.92 16.53
N VAL A 16 5.29 -20.60 15.97
CA VAL A 16 5.28 -22.07 15.80
C VAL A 16 5.33 -22.51 14.34
N VAL A 17 5.04 -21.62 13.40
CA VAL A 17 5.17 -21.90 11.97
C VAL A 17 6.64 -21.70 11.56
N PRO A 18 7.32 -22.78 11.08
CA PRO A 18 8.70 -22.63 10.64
C PRO A 18 8.79 -21.66 9.46
N ALA A 19 9.79 -20.77 9.51
CA ALA A 19 10.06 -19.87 8.38
C ALA A 19 10.35 -20.72 7.12
N PRO A 20 9.76 -20.36 5.97
CA PRO A 20 10.01 -21.08 4.73
C PRO A 20 11.48 -20.96 4.35
N ASP A 21 12.09 -22.08 3.99
CA ASP A 21 13.45 -22.10 3.47
C ASP A 21 13.56 -21.43 2.09
N LEU A 22 14.78 -21.21 1.63
CA LEU A 22 15.05 -20.55 0.36
C LEU A 22 14.45 -21.31 -0.84
N ALA A 23 14.43 -22.63 -0.80
CA ALA A 23 13.91 -23.46 -1.89
C ALA A 23 12.38 -23.31 -2.00
N LEU A 24 11.68 -23.35 -0.86
CA LEU A 24 10.24 -23.15 -0.78
C LEU A 24 9.85 -21.72 -1.22
N ARG A 25 10.58 -20.70 -0.75
CA ARG A 25 10.34 -19.30 -1.14
C ARG A 25 10.54 -19.09 -2.65
N ARG A 26 11.60 -19.68 -3.22
CA ARG A 26 11.85 -19.66 -4.67
C ARG A 26 10.70 -20.32 -5.42
N ARG A 27 10.30 -21.51 -4.99
CA ARG A 27 9.21 -22.26 -5.62
C ARG A 27 7.89 -21.49 -5.58
N ALA A 28 7.56 -20.89 -4.44
CA ALA A 28 6.35 -20.07 -4.29
C ALA A 28 6.37 -18.86 -5.24
N LEU A 29 7.49 -18.14 -5.33
CA LEU A 29 7.66 -17.01 -6.24
C LEU A 29 7.51 -17.44 -7.71
N GLU A 30 8.16 -18.53 -8.13
CA GLU A 30 8.07 -19.05 -9.49
C GLU A 30 6.63 -19.45 -9.86
N LEU A 31 5.90 -20.08 -8.94
CA LEU A 31 4.49 -20.44 -9.14
C LEU A 31 3.59 -19.19 -9.25
N ALA A 32 3.78 -18.21 -8.39
CA ALA A 32 3.02 -16.96 -8.43
C ALA A 32 3.24 -16.19 -9.74
N LEU A 33 4.49 -16.08 -10.19
CA LEU A 33 4.84 -15.45 -11.46
C LEU A 33 4.25 -16.22 -12.67
N ALA A 34 4.34 -17.55 -12.66
CA ALA A 34 3.80 -18.38 -13.74
C ALA A 34 2.27 -18.27 -13.80
N GLU A 35 1.59 -18.28 -12.65
CA GLU A 35 0.13 -18.13 -12.58
C GLU A 35 -0.31 -16.74 -13.05
N SER A 36 0.39 -15.68 -12.63
CA SER A 36 0.12 -14.32 -13.11
C SER A 36 0.24 -14.23 -14.65
N ALA A 37 1.29 -14.81 -15.21
CA ALA A 37 1.46 -14.86 -16.67
C ALA A 37 0.36 -15.69 -17.36
N ARG A 38 -0.04 -16.83 -16.78
CA ARG A 38 -1.13 -17.67 -17.29
C ARG A 38 -2.46 -16.93 -17.37
N LEU A 39 -2.71 -16.04 -16.41
CA LEU A 39 -3.90 -15.17 -16.37
C LEU A 39 -3.81 -13.97 -17.34
N GLY A 40 -2.74 -13.85 -18.12
CA GLY A 40 -2.54 -12.78 -19.09
C GLY A 40 -1.97 -11.48 -18.50
N LEU A 41 -1.53 -11.48 -17.24
CA LEU A 41 -0.88 -10.32 -16.67
C LEU A 41 0.52 -10.14 -17.30
N THR A 42 0.84 -8.91 -17.68
CA THR A 42 2.14 -8.56 -18.26
C THR A 42 3.07 -7.86 -17.27
N GLY A 43 2.53 -7.48 -16.13
CA GLY A 43 3.28 -6.86 -15.03
C GLY A 43 2.44 -6.80 -13.77
N VAL A 44 3.12 -6.80 -12.64
CA VAL A 44 2.52 -6.69 -11.30
C VAL A 44 3.30 -5.69 -10.46
N HIS A 45 2.59 -5.10 -9.48
CA HIS A 45 3.21 -4.37 -8.38
C HIS A 45 3.22 -5.30 -7.17
N ASP A 46 4.39 -5.58 -6.62
CA ASP A 46 4.55 -6.39 -5.41
C ASP A 46 4.75 -5.48 -4.20
N ALA A 47 3.73 -5.43 -3.35
CA ALA A 47 3.61 -4.46 -2.27
C ALA A 47 4.13 -5.03 -0.95
N GLY A 48 5.39 -4.81 -0.65
CA GLY A 48 6.05 -5.27 0.58
C GLY A 48 7.06 -6.39 0.31
N VAL A 49 8.14 -6.06 -0.37
CA VAL A 49 9.21 -6.99 -0.75
C VAL A 49 10.39 -6.85 0.20
N SER A 50 10.75 -7.93 0.89
CA SER A 50 11.99 -8.00 1.68
C SER A 50 13.23 -8.04 0.78
N LEU A 51 14.39 -7.69 1.33
CA LEU A 51 15.67 -7.79 0.59
C LEU A 51 15.95 -9.20 0.08
N ASP A 52 15.62 -10.21 0.85
CA ASP A 52 15.84 -11.59 0.44
C ASP A 52 14.95 -11.98 -0.74
N THR A 53 13.70 -11.54 -0.73
CA THR A 53 12.78 -11.75 -1.86
C THR A 53 13.26 -10.98 -3.09
N LEU A 54 13.75 -9.74 -2.93
CA LEU A 54 14.36 -8.99 -4.03
C LEU A 54 15.55 -9.76 -4.63
N ARG A 55 16.44 -10.31 -3.81
CA ARG A 55 17.59 -11.11 -4.29
C ARG A 55 17.15 -12.36 -5.06
N LEU A 56 16.07 -13.01 -4.62
CA LEU A 56 15.48 -14.11 -5.39
C LEU A 56 14.96 -13.63 -6.75
N MET A 57 14.23 -12.52 -6.78
CA MET A 57 13.76 -11.91 -8.03
C MET A 57 14.92 -11.51 -8.94
N GLN A 58 16.00 -10.94 -8.39
CA GLN A 58 17.22 -10.63 -9.14
C GLN A 58 17.81 -11.88 -9.79
N SER A 59 17.95 -12.97 -9.03
CA SER A 59 18.47 -14.23 -9.55
C SER A 59 17.62 -14.83 -10.69
N LEU A 60 16.30 -14.65 -10.63
CA LEU A 60 15.39 -15.04 -11.69
C LEU A 60 15.50 -14.12 -12.91
N ALA A 61 15.67 -12.82 -12.66
CA ALA A 61 15.88 -11.83 -13.73
C ALA A 61 17.19 -12.08 -14.49
N ASP A 62 18.31 -12.33 -13.77
CA ASP A 62 19.62 -12.67 -14.32
C ASP A 62 19.55 -13.93 -15.20
N ALA A 63 18.76 -14.92 -14.78
CA ALA A 63 18.52 -16.16 -15.51
C ALA A 63 17.50 -16.02 -16.67
N GLY A 64 16.94 -14.82 -16.91
CA GLY A 64 15.90 -14.61 -17.91
C GLY A 64 14.56 -15.28 -17.59
N ARG A 65 14.31 -15.63 -16.34
CA ARG A 65 13.17 -16.43 -15.87
C ARG A 65 12.03 -15.62 -15.26
N LEU A 66 12.03 -14.29 -15.36
CA LEU A 66 10.87 -13.46 -15.03
C LEU A 66 9.91 -13.40 -16.23
N PRO A 67 8.75 -14.06 -16.20
CA PRO A 67 7.82 -14.09 -17.32
C PRO A 67 7.09 -12.76 -17.50
N ILE A 68 6.94 -11.98 -16.44
CA ILE A 68 6.24 -10.70 -16.39
C ILE A 68 7.15 -9.60 -15.79
N ARG A 69 6.76 -8.36 -15.94
CA ARG A 69 7.43 -7.24 -15.23
C ARG A 69 7.01 -7.20 -13.76
N VAL A 70 7.95 -6.94 -12.87
CA VAL A 70 7.72 -6.77 -11.44
C VAL A 70 8.19 -5.38 -11.01
N TYR A 71 7.26 -4.58 -10.51
CA TYR A 71 7.55 -3.35 -9.77
C TYR A 71 7.48 -3.66 -8.29
N ALA A 72 8.62 -3.93 -7.68
CA ALA A 72 8.71 -4.26 -6.27
C ALA A 72 8.70 -2.96 -5.44
N MET A 73 7.95 -2.96 -4.35
CA MET A 73 7.98 -1.93 -3.32
C MET A 73 8.70 -2.53 -2.12
N ALA A 74 9.75 -1.88 -1.65
CA ALA A 74 10.44 -2.31 -0.43
C ALA A 74 9.42 -2.45 0.71
N ASP A 75 9.52 -3.50 1.50
CA ASP A 75 8.78 -3.57 2.75
C ASP A 75 9.16 -2.37 3.63
N GLY A 76 8.18 -1.85 4.37
CA GLY A 76 8.37 -0.72 5.29
C GLY A 76 9.30 -1.02 6.47
N ASP A 77 9.84 -2.25 6.56
CA ASP A 77 10.91 -2.56 7.46
C ASP A 77 12.15 -1.68 7.16
N ALA A 78 12.96 -1.42 8.19
CA ALA A 78 14.10 -0.53 8.05
C ALA A 78 15.11 -1.04 7.02
N ALA A 79 15.30 -2.36 6.89
CA ALA A 79 16.37 -2.97 6.08
C ALA A 79 16.21 -2.74 4.57
N ALA A 80 14.98 -2.92 4.03
CA ALA A 80 14.74 -2.76 2.61
C ALA A 80 14.78 -1.29 2.18
N LEU A 81 14.21 -0.39 2.98
CA LEU A 81 14.28 1.05 2.74
C LEU A 81 15.70 1.58 2.93
N ASP A 82 16.44 1.10 3.94
CA ASP A 82 17.84 1.45 4.14
C ASP A 82 18.70 1.06 2.95
N TRP A 83 18.46 -0.12 2.40
CA TRP A 83 19.16 -0.57 1.20
C TRP A 83 18.88 0.34 0.00
N LEU A 84 17.62 0.72 -0.25
CA LEU A 84 17.27 1.67 -1.31
C LEU A 84 17.93 3.03 -1.10
N CYS A 85 17.99 3.52 0.14
CA CYS A 85 18.64 4.78 0.46
C CYS A 85 20.16 4.75 0.23
N ALA A 86 20.79 3.62 0.49
CA ALA A 86 22.24 3.44 0.32
C ALA A 86 22.64 3.12 -1.13
N SER A 87 21.83 2.29 -1.83
CA SER A 87 22.18 1.78 -3.17
C SER A 87 21.55 2.59 -4.30
N GLY A 88 20.56 3.46 -3.99
CA GLY A 88 19.74 4.14 -4.98
C GLY A 88 18.60 3.26 -5.53
N LEU A 89 17.80 3.85 -6.41
CA LEU A 89 16.69 3.16 -7.05
C LEU A 89 17.20 2.02 -7.92
N TYR A 90 16.60 0.87 -7.79
CA TYR A 90 17.01 -0.33 -8.51
C TYR A 90 16.20 -0.57 -9.79
N THR A 91 16.90 -0.82 -10.89
CA THR A 91 16.32 -1.31 -12.14
C THR A 91 17.25 -2.38 -12.72
N HIS A 92 16.72 -3.58 -12.91
CA HIS A 92 17.47 -4.67 -13.54
C HIS A 92 17.72 -4.35 -15.03
N PRO A 93 18.93 -4.60 -15.58
CA PRO A 93 19.26 -4.32 -16.99
C PRO A 93 18.29 -4.95 -18.00
N GLY A 94 17.72 -6.11 -17.69
CA GLY A 94 16.70 -6.77 -18.52
C GLY A 94 15.33 -6.11 -18.50
N GLY A 95 15.13 -5.02 -17.75
CA GLY A 95 13.92 -4.20 -17.76
C GLY A 95 12.69 -4.84 -17.09
N ARG A 96 12.81 -6.06 -16.56
CA ARG A 96 11.65 -6.78 -15.99
C ARG A 96 11.54 -6.71 -14.47
N LEU A 97 12.49 -6.12 -13.77
CA LEU A 97 12.48 -5.96 -12.33
C LEU A 97 12.90 -4.55 -11.94
N GLN A 98 12.10 -3.90 -11.13
CA GLN A 98 12.42 -2.59 -10.53
C GLN A 98 12.03 -2.59 -9.06
N MET A 99 12.82 -1.89 -8.22
CA MET A 99 12.43 -1.51 -6.87
C MET A 99 12.74 -0.01 -6.69
N ARG A 100 11.70 0.81 -6.63
CA ARG A 100 11.79 2.27 -6.61
C ARG A 100 10.88 2.89 -5.55
N ALA A 101 10.15 2.07 -4.81
CA ALA A 101 9.16 2.50 -3.84
C ALA A 101 9.30 1.75 -2.53
N VAL A 102 8.72 2.34 -1.48
CA VAL A 102 8.47 1.69 -0.20
C VAL A 102 6.97 1.55 0.04
N LYS A 103 6.54 0.40 0.57
CA LYS A 103 5.17 0.13 1.03
C LYS A 103 5.05 0.45 2.50
N LEU A 104 4.10 1.31 2.83
CA LEU A 104 3.76 1.72 4.19
C LEU A 104 2.30 1.40 4.49
N TYR A 105 1.95 1.32 5.77
CA TYR A 105 0.60 1.00 6.23
C TYR A 105 0.15 2.03 7.26
N MET A 106 -0.96 2.73 7.00
CA MET A 106 -1.53 3.69 7.95
C MET A 106 -2.58 3.05 8.85
N ASP A 107 -3.53 2.31 8.27
CA ASP A 107 -4.68 1.75 8.95
C ASP A 107 -5.01 0.33 8.51
N GLY A 108 -6.11 -0.22 9.01
CA GLY A 108 -6.59 -1.55 8.67
C GLY A 108 -7.67 -1.56 7.59
N ALA A 109 -8.38 -2.70 7.47
CA ALA A 109 -9.39 -2.94 6.45
C ALA A 109 -10.79 -2.50 6.89
N LEU A 110 -11.63 -2.06 5.93
CA LEU A 110 -12.99 -1.60 6.19
C LEU A 110 -13.91 -2.73 6.72
N GLY A 111 -13.83 -3.89 6.09
CA GLY A 111 -14.72 -5.02 6.42
C GLY A 111 -14.59 -5.51 7.86
N SER A 112 -13.37 -5.51 8.41
CA SER A 112 -13.07 -5.88 9.80
C SER A 112 -13.22 -4.72 10.80
N ARG A 113 -13.71 -3.55 10.37
CA ARG A 113 -13.76 -2.31 11.15
C ARG A 113 -12.38 -1.85 11.67
N GLY A 114 -11.32 -2.17 10.94
CA GLY A 114 -9.96 -1.75 11.23
C GLY A 114 -9.54 -0.46 10.51
N ALA A 115 -10.25 -0.04 9.47
CA ALA A 115 -9.96 1.20 8.77
C ALA A 115 -10.19 2.41 9.69
N ALA A 116 -9.24 3.34 9.73
CA ALA A 116 -9.31 4.49 10.63
C ALA A 116 -10.29 5.54 10.10
N LEU A 117 -11.38 5.75 10.82
CA LEU A 117 -12.43 6.71 10.49
C LEU A 117 -12.37 7.97 11.37
N ILE A 118 -12.82 9.08 10.83
CA ILE A 118 -12.96 10.36 11.56
C ILE A 118 -14.05 10.23 12.61
N GLU A 119 -15.17 9.60 12.24
CA GLU A 119 -16.27 9.31 13.14
C GLU A 119 -16.44 7.80 13.36
N ASP A 120 -17.24 7.42 14.32
CA ASP A 120 -17.50 6.02 14.64
C ASP A 120 -18.05 5.26 13.42
N TYR A 121 -17.79 3.97 13.35
CA TYR A 121 -18.51 3.10 12.42
C TYR A 121 -20.01 3.20 12.66
N SER A 122 -20.79 3.29 11.60
CA SER A 122 -22.26 3.45 11.73
C SER A 122 -22.94 2.25 12.37
N ASP A 123 -22.33 1.09 12.28
CA ASP A 123 -22.81 -0.18 12.86
C ASP A 123 -21.99 -0.64 14.07
N ASP A 124 -21.15 0.23 14.66
CA ASP A 124 -20.32 -0.11 15.83
C ASP A 124 -19.91 1.17 16.58
N ALA A 125 -20.83 1.68 17.40
CA ALA A 125 -20.64 2.91 18.14
C ALA A 125 -19.44 2.82 19.10
N GLY A 126 -18.61 3.87 19.13
CA GLY A 126 -17.38 3.94 19.92
C GLY A 126 -16.17 3.36 19.20
N ASN A 127 -16.35 2.71 18.06
CA ASN A 127 -15.25 2.17 17.24
C ASN A 127 -14.97 3.10 16.07
N ARG A 128 -13.74 3.59 15.96
CA ARG A 128 -13.22 4.40 14.83
C ARG A 128 -12.11 3.71 14.06
N GLY A 129 -11.99 2.40 14.20
CA GLY A 129 -10.86 1.66 13.64
C GLY A 129 -9.54 1.92 14.37
N LEU A 130 -8.44 1.61 13.72
CA LEU A 130 -7.11 1.70 14.33
C LEU A 130 -6.05 2.20 13.33
N LEU A 131 -5.01 2.80 13.84
CA LEU A 131 -3.79 3.05 13.11
C LEU A 131 -2.87 1.84 13.30
N VAL A 132 -2.56 1.14 12.21
CA VAL A 132 -1.63 -0.01 12.21
C VAL A 132 -0.21 0.44 12.54
N THR A 133 0.15 1.60 12.01
CA THR A 133 1.41 2.27 12.31
C THR A 133 1.09 3.65 12.90
N SER A 134 1.81 4.08 13.92
CA SER A 134 1.60 5.41 14.47
C SER A 134 1.88 6.50 13.44
N GLN A 135 1.17 7.60 13.51
CA GLN A 135 1.37 8.74 12.60
C GLN A 135 2.83 9.18 12.55
N ALA A 136 3.50 9.29 13.71
CA ALA A 136 4.90 9.69 13.79
C ALA A 136 5.84 8.71 13.04
N GLN A 137 5.59 7.41 13.12
CA GLN A 137 6.39 6.41 12.42
C GLN A 137 6.18 6.46 10.90
N VAL A 138 4.92 6.60 10.44
CA VAL A 138 4.63 6.77 9.01
C VAL A 138 5.27 8.04 8.47
N GLU A 139 5.14 9.16 9.17
CA GLU A 139 5.77 10.43 8.79
C GLU A 139 7.29 10.33 8.72
N ALA A 140 7.93 9.66 9.68
CA ALA A 140 9.37 9.44 9.67
C ALA A 140 9.82 8.60 8.46
N ALA A 141 9.05 7.55 8.12
CA ALA A 141 9.32 6.70 6.95
C ALA A 141 9.12 7.48 5.63
N ILE A 142 8.05 8.28 5.53
CA ILE A 142 7.82 9.18 4.37
C ILE A 142 8.96 10.18 4.24
N ALA A 143 9.36 10.84 5.32
CA ALA A 143 10.46 11.79 5.30
C ALA A 143 11.79 11.15 4.85
N LYS A 144 12.03 9.89 5.27
CA LYS A 144 13.18 9.11 4.81
C LYS A 144 13.07 8.79 3.31
N ALA A 145 11.92 8.34 2.83
CA ALA A 145 11.69 8.08 1.41
C ALA A 145 11.91 9.34 0.56
N VAL A 146 11.43 10.51 1.02
CA VAL A 146 11.67 11.80 0.35
C VAL A 146 13.16 12.10 0.22
N ARG A 147 13.93 11.98 1.32
CA ARG A 147 15.38 12.23 1.30
C ARG A 147 16.15 11.29 0.37
N CYS A 148 15.68 10.05 0.24
CA CYS A 148 16.33 9.03 -0.59
C CYS A 148 15.81 8.98 -2.04
N ASN A 149 14.91 9.88 -2.42
CA ASN A 149 14.25 9.88 -3.73
C ASN A 149 13.45 8.59 -4.01
N VAL A 150 12.94 7.94 -2.97
CA VAL A 150 12.13 6.72 -3.04
C VAL A 150 10.65 7.12 -3.05
N GLN A 151 9.85 6.50 -3.92
CA GLN A 151 8.39 6.70 -3.94
C GLN A 151 7.76 6.08 -2.68
N ALA A 152 6.95 6.83 -1.94
CA ALA A 152 6.15 6.26 -0.86
C ALA A 152 4.76 5.85 -1.38
N ASN A 153 4.38 4.60 -1.10
CA ASN A 153 3.09 4.02 -1.42
C ASN A 153 2.44 3.58 -0.10
N THR A 154 1.53 4.40 0.42
CA THR A 154 0.98 4.21 1.75
C THR A 154 -0.45 3.66 1.68
N HIS A 155 -0.68 2.52 2.31
CA HIS A 155 -2.03 1.99 2.50
C HIS A 155 -2.83 2.93 3.40
N ALA A 156 -3.98 3.39 2.91
CA ALA A 156 -4.97 4.08 3.70
C ALA A 156 -6.38 3.80 3.14
N ILE A 157 -7.24 3.23 3.99
CA ILE A 157 -8.61 2.84 3.64
C ILE A 157 -9.63 3.80 4.22
N GLY A 158 -9.55 4.13 5.51
CA GLY A 158 -10.47 5.02 6.17
C GLY A 158 -10.21 6.50 5.87
N ASP A 159 -11.24 7.33 6.02
CA ASP A 159 -11.16 8.77 5.77
C ASP A 159 -10.15 9.48 6.69
N ARG A 160 -10.03 9.08 7.95
CA ARG A 160 -8.99 9.54 8.85
C ARG A 160 -7.60 9.08 8.41
N GLY A 161 -7.46 7.81 8.00
CA GLY A 161 -6.21 7.26 7.50
C GLY A 161 -5.72 8.02 6.26
N ASN A 162 -6.61 8.25 5.29
CA ASN A 162 -6.33 9.02 4.08
C ASN A 162 -5.91 10.47 4.42
N ARG A 163 -6.62 11.14 5.32
CA ARG A 163 -6.30 12.52 5.75
C ARG A 163 -4.90 12.61 6.33
N ILE A 164 -4.55 11.71 7.26
CA ILE A 164 -3.21 11.69 7.88
C ILE A 164 -2.11 11.54 6.83
N VAL A 165 -2.32 10.67 5.85
CA VAL A 165 -1.32 10.45 4.78
C VAL A 165 -1.23 11.66 3.86
N LEU A 166 -2.35 12.26 3.45
CA LEU A 166 -2.37 13.50 2.66
C LEU A 166 -1.67 14.65 3.39
N ASP A 167 -1.95 14.84 4.69
CA ASP A 167 -1.29 15.85 5.51
C ASP A 167 0.23 15.65 5.57
N ALA A 168 0.67 14.39 5.71
CA ALA A 168 2.08 14.04 5.70
C ALA A 168 2.74 14.34 4.35
N TYR A 169 2.08 13.98 3.24
CA TYR A 169 2.58 14.26 1.89
C TYR A 169 2.64 15.76 1.61
N GLU A 170 1.61 16.52 1.98
CA GLU A 170 1.57 17.98 1.82
C GLU A 170 2.73 18.67 2.53
N ARG A 171 3.02 18.26 3.76
CA ARG A 171 4.07 18.85 4.59
C ARG A 171 5.49 18.44 4.19
N LEU A 172 5.66 17.19 3.74
CA LEU A 172 6.99 16.60 3.55
C LEU A 172 7.47 16.63 2.09
N LEU A 173 6.55 16.69 1.11
CA LEU A 173 6.92 16.77 -0.30
C LEU A 173 7.20 18.21 -0.70
N PRO A 174 8.39 18.49 -1.31
CA PRO A 174 8.64 19.79 -1.93
C PRO A 174 7.58 20.09 -2.98
N GLU A 175 7.05 21.30 -2.97
CA GLU A 175 5.92 21.70 -3.83
C GLU A 175 6.22 21.48 -5.32
N ASP A 176 7.40 21.92 -5.76
CA ASP A 176 7.83 21.81 -7.17
C ASP A 176 8.08 20.37 -7.64
N ASP A 177 8.12 19.42 -6.71
CA ASP A 177 8.50 18.03 -7.00
C ASP A 177 7.36 17.02 -6.78
N ARG A 178 6.21 17.46 -6.24
CA ARG A 178 5.10 16.61 -5.83
C ARG A 178 4.64 15.67 -6.94
N ALA A 179 4.31 16.21 -8.11
CA ALA A 179 3.83 15.41 -9.23
C ALA A 179 4.90 14.44 -9.77
N ALA A 180 6.18 14.87 -9.79
CA ALA A 180 7.28 14.04 -10.25
C ALA A 180 7.57 12.86 -9.32
N ARG A 181 7.33 13.00 -8.03
CA ARG A 181 7.49 11.93 -7.02
C ARG A 181 6.49 10.81 -7.17
N ARG A 182 5.31 11.08 -7.73
CA ARG A 182 4.27 10.09 -7.98
C ARG A 182 3.90 9.26 -6.75
N PHE A 183 3.86 9.89 -5.57
CA PHE A 183 3.49 9.23 -4.33
C PHE A 183 2.07 8.69 -4.43
N ARG A 184 1.81 7.57 -3.78
CA ARG A 184 0.53 6.88 -3.91
C ARG A 184 -0.14 6.70 -2.56
N ILE A 185 -1.46 6.73 -2.57
CA ILE A 185 -2.27 6.12 -1.52
C ILE A 185 -2.89 4.86 -2.10
N GLU A 186 -2.51 3.72 -1.53
CA GLU A 186 -3.08 2.42 -1.89
C GLU A 186 -4.46 2.31 -1.26
N HIS A 187 -5.40 1.88 -2.06
CA HIS A 187 -6.83 1.74 -1.79
C HIS A 187 -7.60 3.06 -1.89
N ALA A 188 -7.27 4.11 -1.12
CA ALA A 188 -8.02 5.37 -1.09
C ALA A 188 -9.54 5.11 -1.09
N GLN A 189 -9.98 4.16 -0.23
CA GLN A 189 -11.27 3.50 -0.37
C GLN A 189 -12.42 4.36 0.15
N ILE A 190 -12.24 4.96 1.34
CA ILE A 190 -13.13 5.94 1.94
C ILE A 190 -12.34 7.22 2.13
N VAL A 191 -12.69 8.26 1.40
CA VAL A 191 -12.03 9.56 1.45
C VAL A 191 -13.07 10.62 1.83
N ALA A 192 -12.75 11.48 2.78
CA ALA A 192 -13.64 12.58 3.10
C ALA A 192 -13.80 13.50 1.88
N PRO A 193 -15.02 13.96 1.54
CA PRO A 193 -15.26 14.75 0.35
C PRO A 193 -14.35 15.98 0.20
N GLU A 194 -13.99 16.62 1.30
CA GLU A 194 -13.06 17.76 1.33
C GLU A 194 -11.61 17.38 1.03
N ASP A 195 -11.22 16.11 1.18
CA ASP A 195 -9.87 15.61 0.90
C ASP A 195 -9.71 15.11 -0.55
N LEU A 196 -10.81 14.83 -1.26
CA LEU A 196 -10.75 14.35 -2.64
C LEU A 196 -9.95 15.27 -3.59
N PRO A 197 -10.13 16.61 -3.57
CA PRO A 197 -9.37 17.51 -4.43
C PRO A 197 -7.86 17.53 -4.13
N ARG A 198 -7.46 17.15 -2.92
CA ARG A 198 -6.07 17.16 -2.48
C ARG A 198 -5.20 16.16 -3.23
N PHE A 199 -5.78 15.07 -3.73
CA PHE A 199 -5.03 14.12 -4.56
C PHE A 199 -4.42 14.80 -5.78
N ALA A 200 -5.22 15.53 -6.54
CA ALA A 200 -4.72 16.29 -7.69
C ALA A 200 -3.79 17.45 -7.29
N GLN A 201 -4.14 18.21 -6.24
CA GLN A 201 -3.32 19.34 -5.76
C GLN A 201 -1.93 18.91 -5.31
N LEU A 202 -1.82 17.72 -4.73
CA LEU A 202 -0.55 17.17 -4.23
C LEU A 202 0.14 16.24 -5.23
N GLY A 203 -0.46 15.98 -6.40
CA GLY A 203 0.06 15.02 -7.39
C GLY A 203 0.10 13.60 -6.86
N VAL A 204 -0.81 13.24 -5.95
CA VAL A 204 -0.90 11.90 -5.33
C VAL A 204 -1.76 11.00 -6.18
N ILE A 205 -1.25 9.81 -6.47
CA ILE A 205 -1.98 8.79 -7.23
C ILE A 205 -2.87 7.98 -6.28
N ALA A 206 -4.17 7.95 -6.56
CA ALA A 206 -5.10 7.04 -5.91
C ALA A 206 -5.00 5.65 -6.58
N SER A 207 -4.34 4.71 -5.90
CA SER A 207 -4.11 3.34 -6.39
C SER A 207 -5.23 2.42 -5.92
N MET A 208 -6.32 2.40 -6.66
CA MET A 208 -7.59 1.79 -6.25
C MET A 208 -7.83 0.43 -6.91
N GLN A 209 -8.62 -0.42 -6.24
CA GLN A 209 -9.03 -1.74 -6.74
C GLN A 209 -10.52 -1.74 -7.03
N PRO A 210 -10.96 -1.88 -8.30
CA PRO A 210 -12.38 -1.92 -8.66
C PRO A 210 -13.16 -3.06 -7.96
N ILE A 211 -12.51 -4.18 -7.68
CA ILE A 211 -13.11 -5.31 -6.99
C ILE A 211 -13.64 -4.95 -5.60
N HIS A 212 -13.00 -4.00 -4.91
CA HIS A 212 -13.46 -3.56 -3.58
C HIS A 212 -14.87 -2.99 -3.63
N ALA A 213 -15.22 -2.18 -4.62
CA ALA A 213 -16.58 -1.64 -4.71
C ALA A 213 -17.63 -2.74 -4.89
N THR A 214 -17.33 -3.74 -5.73
CA THR A 214 -18.28 -4.83 -6.01
C THR A 214 -18.38 -5.83 -4.87
N SER A 215 -17.26 -6.14 -4.19
CA SER A 215 -17.24 -7.05 -3.04
C SER A 215 -17.84 -6.41 -1.78
N ASP A 216 -17.69 -5.11 -1.63
CA ASP A 216 -18.08 -4.39 -0.41
C ASP A 216 -19.51 -3.83 -0.48
N MET A 217 -20.08 -3.76 -1.69
CA MET A 217 -21.42 -3.21 -1.95
C MET A 217 -22.50 -3.71 -0.98
N PRO A 218 -22.56 -5.01 -0.58
CA PRO A 218 -23.60 -5.50 0.32
C PRO A 218 -23.51 -4.95 1.76
N TRP A 219 -22.35 -4.46 2.19
CA TRP A 219 -22.11 -4.13 3.60
C TRP A 219 -21.44 -2.77 3.85
N ALA A 220 -20.82 -2.16 2.86
CA ALA A 220 -20.10 -0.89 3.03
C ALA A 220 -20.98 0.22 3.61
N GLY A 221 -22.24 0.32 3.15
CA GLY A 221 -23.19 1.30 3.66
C GLY A 221 -23.53 1.12 5.14
N ALA A 222 -23.56 -0.12 5.64
CA ALA A 222 -23.75 -0.38 7.06
C ALA A 222 -22.54 0.10 7.88
N ARG A 223 -21.32 -0.06 7.35
CA ARG A 223 -20.07 0.36 8.00
C ARG A 223 -19.93 1.86 8.13
N VAL A 224 -20.21 2.61 7.05
CA VAL A 224 -19.87 4.05 6.99
C VAL A 224 -21.09 4.98 6.95
N GLY A 225 -22.29 4.46 6.74
CA GLY A 225 -23.49 5.27 6.59
C GLY A 225 -23.56 6.01 5.24
N ALA A 226 -24.74 6.58 4.95
CA ALA A 226 -25.04 7.18 3.63
C ALA A 226 -24.14 8.38 3.29
N ASP A 227 -23.82 9.20 4.28
CA ASP A 227 -23.05 10.43 4.05
C ASP A 227 -21.60 10.14 3.63
N ARG A 228 -20.92 9.20 4.30
CA ARG A 228 -19.55 8.83 3.97
C ARG A 228 -19.45 7.99 2.68
N LEU A 229 -20.54 7.36 2.25
CA LEU A 229 -20.58 6.69 0.94
C LEU A 229 -20.32 7.65 -0.23
N ARG A 230 -20.55 8.96 -0.09
CA ARG A 230 -20.22 9.95 -1.13
C ARG A 230 -18.73 10.06 -1.44
N GLY A 231 -17.88 9.72 -0.47
CA GLY A 231 -16.43 9.67 -0.65
C GLY A 231 -15.88 8.25 -0.75
N ALA A 232 -16.76 7.24 -0.81
CA ALA A 232 -16.36 5.85 -0.95
C ALA A 232 -16.22 5.46 -2.42
N TYR A 233 -15.12 4.77 -2.77
CA TYR A 233 -14.87 4.28 -4.13
C TYR A 233 -15.02 5.38 -5.21
N ALA A 234 -14.55 6.59 -4.91
CA ALA A 234 -14.88 7.83 -5.64
C ALA A 234 -14.06 8.00 -6.94
N TRP A 235 -13.95 6.95 -7.78
CA TRP A 235 -13.10 6.94 -8.98
C TRP A 235 -13.37 8.08 -9.94
N GLN A 236 -14.65 8.32 -10.25
CA GLN A 236 -15.02 9.36 -11.21
C GLN A 236 -14.67 10.76 -10.69
N VAL A 237 -14.84 10.99 -9.38
CA VAL A 237 -14.48 12.27 -8.76
C VAL A 237 -12.98 12.48 -8.80
N LEU A 238 -12.21 11.47 -8.45
CA LEU A 238 -10.74 11.51 -8.50
C LEU A 238 -10.23 11.73 -9.93
N LEU A 239 -10.72 10.96 -10.91
CA LEU A 239 -10.37 11.14 -12.31
C LEU A 239 -10.78 12.55 -12.82
N GLY A 240 -11.96 13.02 -12.46
CA GLY A 240 -12.44 14.36 -12.83
C GLY A 240 -11.65 15.50 -12.19
N SER A 241 -10.99 15.26 -11.05
CA SER A 241 -10.10 16.24 -10.41
C SER A 241 -8.68 16.27 -11.00
N GLY A 242 -8.32 15.30 -11.84
CA GLY A 242 -6.98 15.17 -12.42
C GLY A 242 -5.99 14.36 -11.57
N ALA A 243 -6.48 13.59 -10.60
CA ALA A 243 -5.66 12.71 -9.76
C ALA A 243 -5.30 11.40 -10.47
#